data_00cf9324a00aaa4367329e08dfcc2da4
#
_entry.id   00cf9324a00aaa4367329e08dfcc2da4
#
_cell.length_a   1.000
_cell.length_b   1.000
_cell.length_c   1.000
_cell.angle_alpha   90.00
_cell.angle_beta   90.00
_cell.angle_gamma   90.00
#
_symmetry.space_group_name_H-M   'P 1'
#
loop_
_entity.id
_entity.type
_entity.pdbx_description
1 polymer ?
#
loop_
_entity_poly.entity_id
_entity_poly.type
_entity_poly.pdbx_seq_one_letter_code
_entity_poly.pdbx_strand_id
1 'polypeptide(L)'
;MKLRFIYIITALCIATTCIAQRRYVIQHKPYIDLRPMHFGISVGMNMQDIEFKTEAPIVCDADCWNAGFSVGVLADMRLSNHLNLRVSPTMHFGSKHITFHNLSELDTEGKPKTETQDMKNTYLAIPVDLKFSAQRWNNVRPYMMAGVSPMVNLTSKSQEIIQLKRTDLMLEVGLGCDLYLPFFKLIPELKFCYGLSDRIDKSHIADLKDDNKKMYANSIKSGHTKMIVLTLYFE
;
A
#
# COMPACT_ATOMS: atom_id res chain seq x y z
N MET A 1 -19.80 17.15 26.17
CA MET A 1 -19.44 16.20 25.12
C MET A 1 -18.41 15.15 25.57
N LYS A 2 -17.30 15.51 26.23
CA LYS A 2 -16.23 14.59 26.68
C LYS A 2 -16.72 13.45 27.60
N LEU A 3 -17.64 13.72 28.54
CA LEU A 3 -18.15 12.71 29.47
C LEU A 3 -18.98 11.62 28.76
N ARG A 4 -19.78 11.98 27.76
CA ARG A 4 -20.60 11.02 26.99
C ARG A 4 -19.74 10.08 26.17
N PHE A 5 -18.60 10.54 25.66
CA PHE A 5 -17.63 9.73 24.94
C PHE A 5 -16.96 8.68 25.86
N ILE A 6 -16.67 9.05 27.11
CA ILE A 6 -16.10 8.13 28.11
C ILE A 6 -17.10 7.02 28.45
N TYR A 7 -18.36 7.33 28.62
CA TYR A 7 -19.40 6.31 28.87
C TYR A 7 -19.60 5.35 27.69
N ILE A 8 -19.50 5.84 26.45
CA ILE A 8 -19.58 4.98 25.25
C ILE A 8 -18.38 4.03 25.18
N ILE A 9 -17.16 4.52 25.44
CA ILE A 9 -15.95 3.70 25.44
C ILE A 9 -16.00 2.65 26.57
N THR A 10 -16.40 3.02 27.78
CA THR A 10 -16.56 2.07 28.91
C THR A 10 -17.64 1.04 28.63
N ALA A 11 -18.77 1.41 28.05
CA ALA A 11 -19.82 0.48 27.66
C ALA A 11 -19.35 -0.49 26.57
N LEU A 12 -18.55 -0.02 25.60
CA LEU A 12 -17.96 -0.85 24.55
C LEU A 12 -16.94 -1.85 25.13
N CYS A 13 -16.11 -1.42 26.08
CA CYS A 13 -15.16 -2.30 26.77
C CYS A 13 -15.86 -3.37 27.64
N ILE A 14 -16.97 -3.04 28.29
CA ILE A 14 -17.76 -3.99 29.10
C ILE A 14 -18.48 -4.99 28.18
N ALA A 15 -19.00 -4.56 27.02
CA ALA A 15 -19.64 -5.44 26.06
C ALA A 15 -18.71 -6.51 25.49
N THR A 16 -17.42 -6.21 25.35
CA THR A 16 -16.41 -7.16 24.85
C THR A 16 -16.08 -8.26 25.86
N THR A 17 -16.21 -8.03 27.17
CA THR A 17 -15.92 -9.03 28.21
C THR A 17 -16.98 -10.13 28.31
N CYS A 18 -18.23 -9.87 27.94
CA CYS A 18 -19.30 -10.88 27.93
C CYS A 18 -19.15 -11.97 26.89
N ILE A 19 -18.34 -11.79 25.86
CA ILE A 19 -18.13 -12.76 24.78
C ILE A 19 -17.00 -13.77 25.13
N ALA A 20 -16.23 -13.52 26.18
CA ALA A 20 -14.99 -14.27 26.53
C ALA A 20 -15.23 -15.68 27.10
N GLN A 21 -16.46 -16.11 27.39
CA GLN A 21 -16.73 -17.40 28.05
C GLN A 21 -17.13 -18.53 27.11
N ARG A 22 -17.09 -18.36 25.76
CA ARG A 22 -17.35 -19.47 24.85
C ARG A 22 -16.14 -20.41 24.76
N ARG A 23 -16.41 -21.69 24.98
CA ARG A 23 -15.44 -22.78 24.82
C ARG A 23 -14.86 -22.74 23.41
N TYR A 24 -13.53 -22.62 23.29
CA TYR A 24 -12.84 -22.63 22.00
C TYR A 24 -12.98 -24.00 21.33
N VAL A 25 -13.76 -24.08 20.28
CA VAL A 25 -13.90 -25.29 19.46
C VAL A 25 -13.33 -25.02 18.07
N ILE A 26 -12.19 -25.62 17.79
CA ILE A 26 -11.60 -25.58 16.45
C ILE A 26 -12.41 -26.53 15.57
N GLN A 27 -13.20 -25.99 14.64
CA GLN A 27 -14.09 -26.78 13.78
C GLN A 27 -13.43 -27.19 12.46
N HIS A 28 -12.66 -26.27 11.85
CA HIS A 28 -12.07 -26.48 10.53
C HIS A 28 -10.53 -26.50 10.59
N LYS A 29 -9.91 -27.42 9.87
CA LYS A 29 -8.42 -27.52 9.70
C LYS A 29 -7.65 -27.38 11.00
N PRO A 30 -7.79 -28.27 12.00
CA PRO A 30 -7.21 -28.10 13.33
C PRO A 30 -5.66 -28.10 13.33
N TYR A 31 -5.02 -28.76 12.36
CA TYR A 31 -3.58 -28.94 12.29
C TYR A 31 -2.88 -28.08 11.25
N ILE A 32 -3.63 -27.22 10.53
CA ILE A 32 -3.05 -26.44 9.45
C ILE A 32 -1.96 -25.49 9.93
N ASP A 33 -2.14 -24.87 11.10
CA ASP A 33 -1.18 -23.92 11.68
C ASP A 33 0.13 -24.60 12.16
N LEU A 34 0.17 -25.93 12.20
CA LEU A 34 1.37 -26.70 12.55
C LEU A 34 2.27 -26.97 11.35
N ARG A 35 1.82 -26.76 10.15
CA ARG A 35 2.62 -26.94 8.94
C ARG A 35 3.77 -25.92 8.92
N PRO A 36 4.97 -26.33 8.48
CA PRO A 36 6.13 -25.44 8.46
C PRO A 36 6.02 -24.36 7.38
N MET A 37 5.36 -24.66 6.27
CA MET A 37 5.20 -23.76 5.13
C MET A 37 3.77 -23.79 4.59
N HIS A 38 3.31 -22.64 4.16
CA HIS A 38 2.02 -22.41 3.54
C HIS A 38 2.22 -21.65 2.23
N PHE A 39 1.45 -21.99 1.23
CA PHE A 39 1.45 -21.32 -0.06
C PHE A 39 0.04 -20.92 -0.43
N GLY A 40 -0.07 -19.80 -1.13
CA GLY A 40 -1.35 -19.29 -1.57
C GLY A 40 -1.22 -18.30 -2.72
N ILE A 41 -2.36 -17.86 -3.18
CA ILE A 41 -2.49 -16.80 -4.18
C ILE A 41 -3.16 -15.59 -3.54
N SER A 42 -2.91 -14.41 -4.08
CA SER A 42 -3.51 -13.19 -3.59
C SER A 42 -4.10 -12.36 -4.71
N VAL A 43 -5.23 -11.76 -4.42
CA VAL A 43 -5.85 -10.72 -5.22
C VAL A 43 -6.24 -9.56 -4.32
N GLY A 44 -6.16 -8.35 -4.81
CA GLY A 44 -6.45 -7.19 -3.98
C GLY A 44 -6.69 -5.92 -4.76
N MET A 45 -7.12 -4.92 -4.04
CA MET A 45 -7.22 -3.55 -4.50
C MET A 45 -6.10 -2.74 -3.84
N ASN A 46 -5.48 -1.86 -4.59
CA ASN A 46 -4.52 -0.90 -4.06
C ASN A 46 -4.98 0.52 -4.35
N MET A 47 -4.63 1.40 -3.44
CA MET A 47 -4.79 2.84 -3.60
C MET A 47 -3.39 3.45 -3.51
N GLN A 48 -2.93 4.02 -4.62
CA GLN A 48 -1.58 4.58 -4.73
C GLN A 48 -1.64 6.10 -4.64
N ASP A 49 -0.75 6.66 -3.85
CA ASP A 49 -0.53 8.09 -3.76
C ASP A 49 0.95 8.41 -3.80
N ILE A 50 1.29 9.55 -4.44
CA ILE A 50 2.65 10.08 -4.46
C ILE A 50 2.56 11.52 -4.00
N GLU A 51 3.14 11.80 -2.85
CA GLU A 51 3.24 13.15 -2.31
C GLU A 51 4.43 13.87 -2.93
N PHE A 52 4.17 14.88 -3.74
CA PHE A 52 5.19 15.72 -4.33
C PHE A 52 5.41 16.98 -3.49
N LYS A 53 6.68 17.32 -3.24
CA LYS A 53 7.06 18.61 -2.69
C LYS A 53 7.52 19.51 -3.82
N THR A 54 6.70 20.53 -4.15
CA THR A 54 6.98 21.49 -5.21
C THR A 54 7.46 22.83 -4.65
N GLU A 55 8.15 23.61 -5.49
CA GLU A 55 8.62 24.94 -5.17
C GLU A 55 7.87 25.98 -6.06
N ALA A 56 7.43 27.08 -5.44
CA ALA A 56 6.80 28.17 -6.16
C ALA A 56 7.67 28.65 -7.33
N PRO A 57 7.12 29.06 -8.48
CA PRO A 57 5.71 29.40 -8.72
C PRO A 57 4.82 28.26 -9.24
N ILE A 58 5.33 27.03 -9.34
CA ILE A 58 4.58 25.89 -9.89
C ILE A 58 3.97 25.10 -8.74
N VAL A 59 2.67 24.82 -8.86
CA VAL A 59 1.93 23.95 -7.95
C VAL A 59 1.58 22.68 -8.69
N CYS A 60 1.92 21.53 -8.09
CA CYS A 60 1.53 20.23 -8.59
C CYS A 60 0.29 19.77 -7.82
N ASP A 61 -0.82 19.65 -8.51
CA ASP A 61 -2.04 19.02 -8.01
C ASP A 61 -2.09 17.59 -8.55
N ALA A 62 -1.88 16.64 -7.66
CA ALA A 62 -1.91 15.24 -7.99
C ALA A 62 -3.17 14.64 -7.39
N ASP A 63 -3.94 13.92 -8.21
CA ASP A 63 -5.10 13.18 -7.72
C ASP A 63 -4.70 12.27 -6.56
N CYS A 64 -5.39 12.42 -5.43
CA CYS A 64 -5.14 11.63 -4.24
C CYS A 64 -5.73 10.23 -4.38
N TRP A 65 -4.97 9.22 -3.96
CA TRP A 65 -5.46 7.85 -3.75
C TRP A 65 -6.12 7.18 -4.96
N ASN A 66 -5.42 7.13 -6.08
CA ASN A 66 -5.93 6.45 -7.27
C ASN A 66 -6.01 4.94 -7.05
N ALA A 67 -7.18 4.39 -7.37
CA ALA A 67 -7.45 2.97 -7.23
C ALA A 67 -6.76 2.15 -8.32
N GLY A 68 -6.25 1.01 -7.93
CA GLY A 68 -5.65 0.01 -8.78
C GLY A 68 -5.95 -1.40 -8.29
N PHE A 69 -5.36 -2.40 -8.92
CA PHE A 69 -5.50 -3.78 -8.47
C PHE A 69 -4.14 -4.44 -8.26
N SER A 70 -4.13 -5.51 -7.48
CA SER A 70 -2.94 -6.23 -7.11
C SER A 70 -3.17 -7.73 -7.27
N VAL A 71 -2.18 -8.44 -7.79
CA VAL A 71 -2.16 -9.90 -7.86
C VAL A 71 -0.81 -10.42 -7.42
N GLY A 72 -0.79 -11.53 -6.72
CA GLY A 72 0.45 -12.08 -6.21
C GLY A 72 0.34 -13.51 -5.74
N VAL A 73 1.43 -13.98 -5.17
CA VAL A 73 1.53 -15.28 -4.53
C VAL A 73 2.00 -15.10 -3.10
N LEU A 74 1.75 -16.08 -2.28
CA LEU A 74 2.06 -16.09 -0.85
C LEU A 74 2.93 -17.30 -0.53
N ALA A 75 4.00 -17.08 0.20
CA ALA A 75 4.75 -18.09 0.93
C ALA A 75 4.87 -17.65 2.39
N ASP A 76 4.30 -18.40 3.30
CA ASP A 76 4.28 -18.11 4.74
C ASP A 76 5.01 -19.24 5.48
N MET A 77 6.13 -18.93 6.11
CA MET A 77 6.98 -19.85 6.85
C MET A 77 6.78 -19.66 8.35
N ARG A 78 6.42 -20.73 9.03
CA ARG A 78 6.22 -20.71 10.47
C ARG A 78 7.57 -20.70 11.20
N LEU A 79 7.84 -19.64 11.98
CA LEU A 79 9.00 -19.55 12.86
C LEU A 79 8.67 -20.01 14.28
N SER A 80 7.45 -19.68 14.76
CA SER A 80 6.97 -20.00 16.10
C SER A 80 5.45 -20.16 16.10
N ASN A 81 4.87 -20.44 17.26
CA ASN A 81 3.40 -20.53 17.39
C ASN A 81 2.66 -19.21 17.07
N HIS A 82 3.34 -18.10 17.26
CA HIS A 82 2.76 -16.77 17.06
C HIS A 82 3.48 -15.95 15.98
N LEU A 83 4.64 -16.42 15.51
CA LEU A 83 5.49 -15.67 14.59
C LEU A 83 5.70 -16.44 13.30
N ASN A 84 5.39 -15.81 12.18
CA ASN A 84 5.64 -16.33 10.85
C ASN A 84 6.46 -15.31 10.04
N LEU A 85 7.29 -15.81 9.14
CA LEU A 85 7.94 -15.04 8.10
C LEU A 85 7.17 -15.23 6.82
N ARG A 86 6.68 -14.11 6.24
CA ARG A 86 5.89 -14.12 5.01
C ARG A 86 6.66 -13.45 3.90
N VAL A 87 6.67 -14.08 2.74
CA VAL A 87 7.18 -13.50 1.49
C VAL A 87 6.04 -13.56 0.47
N SER A 88 5.63 -12.42 -0.05
CA SER A 88 4.47 -12.34 -0.94
C SER A 88 4.75 -11.53 -2.21
N PRO A 89 5.48 -12.07 -3.19
CA PRO A 89 5.68 -11.40 -4.47
C PRO A 89 4.35 -10.98 -5.08
N THR A 90 4.21 -9.68 -5.34
CA THR A 90 2.95 -9.08 -5.77
C THR A 90 3.20 -8.05 -6.86
N MET A 91 2.37 -8.07 -7.88
CA MET A 91 2.30 -7.02 -8.90
C MET A 91 1.16 -6.07 -8.56
N HIS A 92 1.48 -4.78 -8.50
CA HIS A 92 0.54 -3.69 -8.27
C HIS A 92 0.36 -2.91 -9.57
N PHE A 93 -0.87 -2.80 -10.02
CA PHE A 93 -1.24 -2.01 -11.20
C PHE A 93 -2.02 -0.79 -10.74
N GLY A 94 -1.69 0.37 -11.27
CA GLY A 94 -2.36 1.61 -10.97
C GLY A 94 -2.14 2.66 -12.04
N SER A 95 -2.85 3.77 -11.92
CA SER A 95 -2.65 4.95 -12.74
C SER A 95 -2.73 6.19 -11.86
N LYS A 96 -2.06 7.25 -12.26
CA LYS A 96 -2.12 8.54 -11.58
C LYS A 96 -2.24 9.66 -12.60
N HIS A 97 -3.17 10.56 -12.36
CA HIS A 97 -3.33 11.80 -13.11
C HIS A 97 -2.69 12.93 -12.32
N ILE A 98 -1.83 13.69 -12.97
CA ILE A 98 -1.10 14.80 -12.37
C ILE A 98 -1.37 16.05 -13.18
N THR A 99 -1.75 17.14 -12.50
CA THR A 99 -1.98 18.44 -13.08
C THR A 99 -0.99 19.46 -12.52
N PHE A 100 -0.26 20.11 -13.38
CA PHE A 100 0.64 21.22 -13.02
C PHE A 100 -0.04 22.54 -13.29
N HIS A 101 0.00 23.44 -12.34
CA HIS A 101 -0.48 24.83 -12.46
C HIS A 101 0.71 25.80 -12.39
N ASN A 102 0.93 26.53 -13.46
CA ASN A 102 1.93 27.60 -13.49
C ASN A 102 1.27 28.92 -13.10
N LEU A 103 1.54 29.39 -11.89
CA LEU A 103 0.98 30.64 -11.37
C LEU A 103 1.59 31.89 -12.02
N SER A 104 2.73 31.75 -12.70
CA SER A 104 3.41 32.89 -13.35
C SER A 104 2.94 33.16 -14.77
N GLU A 105 2.32 32.18 -15.42
CA GLU A 105 1.79 32.32 -16.78
C GLU A 105 0.27 32.15 -16.76
N LEU A 106 -0.43 33.13 -17.31
CA LEU A 106 -1.88 33.09 -17.49
C LEU A 106 -2.19 32.67 -18.92
N ASP A 107 -3.19 31.83 -19.08
CA ASP A 107 -3.76 31.50 -20.40
C ASP A 107 -4.59 32.64 -20.95
N THR A 108 -5.02 32.55 -22.20
CA THR A 108 -5.88 33.53 -22.91
C THR A 108 -7.18 33.86 -22.15
N GLU A 109 -7.61 32.99 -21.23
CA GLU A 109 -8.78 33.20 -20.37
C GLU A 109 -8.44 33.79 -18.98
N GLY A 110 -7.17 34.15 -18.71
CA GLY A 110 -6.75 34.67 -17.40
C GLY A 110 -6.63 33.63 -16.30
N LYS A 111 -6.62 32.33 -16.65
CA LYS A 111 -6.38 31.22 -15.71
C LYS A 111 -4.91 30.79 -15.73
N PRO A 112 -4.38 30.21 -14.63
CA PRO A 112 -3.04 29.64 -14.62
C PRO A 112 -2.89 28.61 -15.75
N LYS A 113 -1.80 28.66 -16.49
CA LYS A 113 -1.49 27.68 -17.54
C LYS A 113 -1.33 26.32 -16.91
N THR A 114 -2.05 25.32 -17.42
CA THR A 114 -2.09 23.97 -16.88
C THR A 114 -1.48 22.97 -17.84
N GLU A 115 -0.69 22.04 -17.30
CA GLU A 115 -0.16 20.89 -18.03
C GLU A 115 -0.56 19.62 -17.29
N THR A 116 -1.02 18.59 -18.01
CA THR A 116 -1.48 17.34 -17.41
C THR A 116 -0.64 16.18 -17.85
N GLN A 117 -0.39 15.24 -16.94
CA GLN A 117 0.34 14.01 -17.23
C GLN A 117 -0.38 12.80 -16.65
N ASP A 118 -0.67 11.81 -17.49
CA ASP A 118 -1.19 10.51 -17.10
C ASP A 118 -0.05 9.52 -16.91
N MET A 119 0.15 9.06 -15.69
CA MET A 119 1.16 8.06 -15.35
C MET A 119 0.49 6.72 -15.09
N LYS A 120 0.86 5.70 -15.89
CA LYS A 120 0.53 4.31 -15.57
C LYS A 120 1.67 3.73 -14.73
N ASN A 121 1.34 3.18 -13.58
CA ASN A 121 2.31 2.63 -12.65
C ASN A 121 2.09 1.13 -12.50
N THR A 122 3.11 0.36 -12.85
CA THR A 122 3.15 -1.08 -12.61
C THR A 122 4.36 -1.38 -11.75
N TYR A 123 4.13 -1.86 -10.53
CA TYR A 123 5.19 -2.21 -9.58
C TYR A 123 5.24 -3.70 -9.35
N LEU A 124 6.44 -4.26 -9.41
CA LEU A 124 6.72 -5.58 -8.86
C LEU A 124 7.31 -5.39 -7.46
N ALA A 125 6.60 -5.84 -6.45
CA ALA A 125 6.99 -5.81 -5.05
C ALA A 125 7.34 -7.22 -4.57
N ILE A 126 8.34 -7.33 -3.69
CA ILE A 126 8.70 -8.58 -3.02
C ILE A 126 8.71 -8.32 -1.52
N PRO A 127 7.53 -8.18 -0.87
CA PRO A 127 7.46 -7.96 0.56
C PRO A 127 8.07 -9.10 1.37
N VAL A 128 8.79 -8.75 2.41
CA VAL A 128 9.28 -9.66 3.44
C VAL A 128 8.78 -9.16 4.78
N ASP A 129 7.78 -9.85 5.32
CA ASP A 129 6.99 -9.43 6.46
C ASP A 129 7.11 -10.39 7.63
N LEU A 130 7.20 -9.85 8.82
CA LEU A 130 7.02 -10.59 10.07
C LEU A 130 5.55 -10.49 10.47
N LYS A 131 4.86 -11.63 10.47
CA LYS A 131 3.46 -11.77 10.87
C LYS A 131 3.40 -12.26 12.31
N PHE A 132 2.81 -11.45 13.18
CA PHE A 132 2.54 -11.81 14.57
C PHE A 132 1.06 -12.13 14.74
N SER A 133 0.74 -13.39 14.99
CA SER A 133 -0.62 -13.91 15.07
C SER A 133 -1.03 -14.15 16.51
N ALA A 134 -2.25 -13.72 16.85
CA ALA A 134 -2.86 -14.03 18.13
C ALA A 134 -3.19 -15.52 18.25
N GLN A 135 -3.64 -15.95 19.42
CA GLN A 135 -4.18 -17.29 19.59
C GLN A 135 -5.43 -17.46 18.73
N ARG A 136 -5.56 -18.61 18.07
CA ARG A 136 -6.73 -18.93 17.27
C ARG A 136 -7.98 -19.03 18.14
N TRP A 137 -9.04 -18.32 17.75
CA TRP A 137 -10.34 -18.38 18.38
C TRP A 137 -11.35 -19.00 17.42
N ASN A 138 -11.77 -20.24 17.69
CA ASN A 138 -12.61 -21.03 16.79
C ASN A 138 -11.98 -21.16 15.37
N ASN A 139 -12.58 -20.53 14.39
CA ASN A 139 -12.14 -20.51 13.00
C ASN A 139 -11.58 -19.15 12.56
N VAL A 140 -11.13 -18.34 13.52
CA VAL A 140 -10.64 -16.99 13.29
C VAL A 140 -9.32 -16.78 14.03
N ARG A 141 -8.32 -16.16 13.38
CA ARG A 141 -7.03 -15.83 13.98
C ARG A 141 -6.56 -14.47 13.52
N PRO A 142 -6.79 -13.41 14.29
CA PRO A 142 -6.30 -12.08 13.95
C PRO A 142 -4.78 -12.01 14.07
N TYR A 143 -4.16 -11.15 13.25
CA TYR A 143 -2.73 -10.90 13.28
C TYR A 143 -2.41 -9.46 12.89
N MET A 144 -1.21 -9.05 13.26
CA MET A 144 -0.55 -7.86 12.77
C MET A 144 0.74 -8.25 12.05
N MET A 145 1.17 -7.40 11.14
CA MET A 145 2.40 -7.62 10.41
C MET A 145 3.16 -6.32 10.23
N ALA A 146 4.47 -6.44 10.11
CA ALA A 146 5.35 -5.36 9.72
C ALA A 146 6.52 -5.94 8.92
N GLY A 147 6.98 -5.19 7.93
CA GLY A 147 8.05 -5.64 7.07
C GLY A 147 8.58 -4.59 6.14
N VAL A 148 9.39 -5.04 5.20
CA VAL A 148 9.99 -4.21 4.17
C VAL A 148 9.72 -4.83 2.80
N SER A 149 9.46 -3.97 1.84
CA SER A 149 9.14 -4.36 0.47
C SER A 149 10.07 -3.65 -0.51
N PRO A 150 11.08 -4.32 -1.05
CA PRO A 150 11.75 -3.85 -2.23
C PRO A 150 10.78 -3.89 -3.42
N MET A 151 10.71 -2.79 -4.14
CA MET A 151 9.82 -2.61 -5.29
C MET A 151 10.60 -2.20 -6.53
N VAL A 152 10.17 -2.69 -7.67
CA VAL A 152 10.69 -2.32 -8.98
C VAL A 152 9.56 -1.77 -9.83
N ASN A 153 9.73 -0.54 -10.32
CA ASN A 153 8.82 0.05 -11.29
C ASN A 153 9.12 -0.53 -12.68
N LEU A 154 8.14 -1.17 -13.28
CA LEU A 154 8.21 -1.77 -14.60
C LEU A 154 7.80 -0.81 -15.71
N THR A 155 7.15 0.31 -15.37
CA THR A 155 6.71 1.32 -16.32
C THR A 155 7.70 2.46 -16.35
N SER A 156 8.37 2.64 -17.48
CA SER A 156 9.25 3.77 -17.71
C SER A 156 8.98 4.33 -19.10
N LYS A 157 8.69 5.62 -19.20
CA LYS A 157 8.52 6.33 -20.46
C LYS A 157 9.46 7.53 -20.49
N SER A 158 10.27 7.63 -21.52
CA SER A 158 11.37 8.60 -21.62
C SER A 158 10.96 10.05 -21.94
N GLN A 159 9.66 10.34 -22.13
CA GLN A 159 9.17 11.68 -22.52
C GLN A 159 8.14 12.30 -21.56
N GLU A 160 8.02 11.76 -20.38
CA GLU A 160 7.15 12.29 -19.34
C GLU A 160 7.83 13.43 -18.57
N ILE A 161 7.05 14.39 -18.06
CA ILE A 161 7.57 15.53 -17.27
C ILE A 161 8.24 15.00 -16.01
N ILE A 162 7.61 14.03 -15.35
CA ILE A 162 8.14 13.35 -14.17
C ILE A 162 8.46 11.91 -14.53
N GLN A 163 9.68 11.48 -14.22
CA GLN A 163 10.07 10.08 -14.23
C GLN A 163 10.38 9.62 -12.81
N LEU A 164 9.82 8.45 -12.46
CA LEU A 164 10.08 7.83 -11.17
C LEU A 164 11.29 6.91 -11.26
N LYS A 165 12.13 6.89 -10.23
CA LYS A 165 13.22 5.92 -10.11
C LYS A 165 12.69 4.49 -10.22
N ARG A 166 13.49 3.62 -10.81
CA ARG A 166 13.11 2.25 -11.08
C ARG A 166 12.95 1.40 -9.82
N THR A 167 13.73 1.65 -8.79
CA THR A 167 13.72 0.89 -7.55
C THR A 167 13.28 1.73 -6.38
N ASP A 168 12.58 1.12 -5.43
CA ASP A 168 12.18 1.71 -4.15
C ASP A 168 12.22 0.67 -3.04
N LEU A 169 12.36 1.16 -1.82
CA LEU A 169 12.22 0.36 -0.61
C LEU A 169 11.07 0.93 0.21
N MET A 170 10.03 0.11 0.44
CA MET A 170 8.89 0.52 1.24
C MET A 170 8.91 -0.16 2.60
N LEU A 171 8.46 0.56 3.61
CA LEU A 171 8.09 0.02 4.91
C LEU A 171 6.61 -0.34 4.87
N GLU A 172 6.28 -1.54 5.32
CA GLU A 172 4.90 -2.03 5.35
C GLU A 172 4.47 -2.33 6.78
N VAL A 173 3.26 -1.92 7.10
CA VAL A 173 2.56 -2.33 8.33
C VAL A 173 1.14 -2.73 7.97
N GLY A 174 0.62 -3.76 8.62
CA GLY A 174 -0.70 -4.25 8.27
C GLY A 174 -1.38 -5.01 9.39
N LEU A 175 -2.67 -5.18 9.19
CA LEU A 175 -3.56 -5.95 10.04
C LEU A 175 -4.34 -6.92 9.18
N GLY A 176 -4.55 -8.13 9.66
CA GLY A 176 -5.31 -9.13 8.93
C GLY A 176 -5.94 -10.15 9.86
N CYS A 177 -6.66 -11.06 9.26
CA CYS A 177 -7.34 -12.10 9.96
C CYS A 177 -7.34 -13.40 9.14
N ASP A 178 -6.83 -14.49 9.72
CA ASP A 178 -6.95 -15.82 9.12
C ASP A 178 -8.35 -16.37 9.41
N LEU A 179 -9.14 -16.60 8.37
CA LEU A 179 -10.47 -17.20 8.42
C LEU A 179 -10.37 -18.64 7.90
N TYR A 180 -10.61 -19.60 8.79
CA TYR A 180 -10.52 -21.03 8.47
C TYR A 180 -11.86 -21.53 7.96
N LEU A 181 -11.98 -21.68 6.65
CA LEU A 181 -13.13 -22.24 5.99
C LEU A 181 -12.97 -23.77 5.83
N PRO A 182 -14.04 -24.52 5.51
CA PRO A 182 -13.93 -25.98 5.37
C PRO A 182 -12.90 -26.44 4.34
N PHE A 183 -12.80 -25.74 3.21
CA PHE A 183 -11.96 -26.14 2.07
C PHE A 183 -10.66 -25.37 1.93
N PHE A 184 -10.65 -24.09 2.29
CA PHE A 184 -9.50 -23.20 2.16
C PHE A 184 -9.43 -22.21 3.35
N LYS A 185 -8.34 -21.52 3.46
CA LYS A 185 -8.15 -20.42 4.41
C LYS A 185 -8.22 -19.12 3.64
N LEU A 186 -9.14 -18.25 4.01
CA LEU A 186 -9.26 -16.89 3.48
C LEU A 186 -8.59 -15.91 4.43
N ILE A 187 -7.74 -15.04 3.90
CA ILE A 187 -6.98 -14.10 4.72
C ILE A 187 -7.21 -12.69 4.18
N PRO A 188 -8.23 -11.97 4.66
CA PRO A 188 -8.33 -10.52 4.43
C PRO A 188 -7.22 -9.79 5.19
N GLU A 189 -6.54 -8.89 4.48
CA GLU A 189 -5.41 -8.12 5.00
C GLU A 189 -5.47 -6.69 4.49
N LEU A 190 -5.30 -5.74 5.39
CA LEU A 190 -5.16 -4.32 5.09
C LEU A 190 -3.73 -3.90 5.41
N LYS A 191 -2.99 -3.43 4.39
CA LYS A 191 -1.62 -2.93 4.52
C LYS A 191 -1.54 -1.44 4.22
N PHE A 192 -0.68 -0.76 4.96
CA PHE A 192 -0.20 0.56 4.66
C PHE A 192 1.30 0.49 4.34
N CYS A 193 1.68 1.02 3.18
CA CYS A 193 3.05 1.00 2.68
C CYS A 193 3.54 2.43 2.51
N TYR A 194 4.76 2.69 2.99
CA TYR A 194 5.41 4.00 2.91
C TYR A 194 6.79 3.89 2.29
N GLY A 195 7.02 4.62 1.19
CA GLY A 195 8.30 4.65 0.49
C GLY A 195 9.34 5.45 1.26
N LEU A 196 10.46 4.80 1.57
CA LEU A 196 11.56 5.41 2.32
C LEU A 196 12.46 6.28 1.43
N SER A 197 12.47 6.03 0.12
CA SER A 197 13.36 6.70 -0.83
C SER A 197 12.66 7.85 -1.55
N ASP A 198 13.44 8.87 -1.94
CA ASP A 198 12.97 9.87 -2.90
C ASP A 198 12.84 9.23 -4.29
N ARG A 199 11.62 9.26 -4.83
CA ARG A 199 11.23 8.57 -6.06
C ARG A 199 11.56 9.33 -7.33
N ILE A 200 11.89 10.61 -7.27
CA ILE A 200 12.08 11.44 -8.45
C ILE A 200 13.45 11.18 -9.08
N ASP A 201 13.43 10.89 -10.36
CA ASP A 201 14.64 10.78 -11.17
C ASP A 201 15.01 12.14 -11.77
N LYS A 202 15.96 12.82 -11.12
CA LYS A 202 16.44 14.13 -11.57
C LYS A 202 17.37 14.03 -12.78
N SER A 203 17.95 12.86 -13.06
CA SER A 203 18.84 12.68 -14.21
C SER A 203 18.08 12.76 -15.53
N HIS A 204 16.82 12.38 -15.52
CA HIS A 204 15.93 12.44 -16.68
C HIS A 204 15.69 13.88 -17.19
N ILE A 205 15.79 14.89 -16.33
CA ILE A 205 15.51 16.29 -16.68
C ILE A 205 16.47 16.79 -17.77
N ALA A 206 17.70 16.29 -17.78
CA ALA A 206 18.70 16.63 -18.81
C ALA A 206 18.33 16.12 -20.21
N ASP A 207 17.57 15.02 -20.28
CA ASP A 207 17.20 14.35 -21.53
C ASP A 207 15.91 14.90 -22.15
N LEU A 208 15.18 15.77 -21.42
CA LEU A 208 13.98 16.40 -21.94
C LEU A 208 14.33 17.40 -23.05
N LYS A 209 13.62 17.30 -24.17
CA LYS A 209 13.81 18.19 -25.34
C LYS A 209 13.05 19.51 -25.25
N ASP A 210 12.03 19.57 -24.40
CA ASP A 210 11.15 20.70 -24.26
C ASP A 210 11.50 21.52 -22.99
N ASP A 211 11.86 22.79 -23.16
CA ASP A 211 12.30 23.66 -22.07
C ASP A 211 11.14 23.97 -21.09
N ASN A 212 9.89 23.99 -21.55
CA ASN A 212 8.74 24.11 -20.66
C ASN A 212 8.64 22.90 -19.72
N LYS A 213 8.79 21.69 -20.23
CA LYS A 213 8.79 20.47 -19.44
C LYS A 213 9.92 20.43 -18.41
N LYS A 214 11.09 20.94 -18.77
CA LYS A 214 12.23 21.07 -17.84
C LYS A 214 11.89 21.99 -16.67
N MET A 215 11.19 23.10 -16.93
CA MET A 215 10.76 24.04 -15.88
C MET A 215 9.83 23.37 -14.88
N TYR A 216 8.83 22.62 -15.35
CA TYR A 216 7.92 21.85 -14.48
C TYR A 216 8.64 20.74 -13.70
N ALA A 217 9.53 20.00 -14.36
CA ALA A 217 10.30 18.94 -13.73
C ALA A 217 11.26 19.46 -12.64
N ASN A 218 11.89 20.61 -12.86
CA ASN A 218 12.78 21.24 -11.89
C ASN A 218 12.07 21.79 -10.66
N SER A 219 10.77 22.09 -10.74
CA SER A 219 9.98 22.60 -9.61
C SER A 219 9.77 21.55 -8.51
N ILE A 220 9.98 20.28 -8.81
CA ILE A 220 9.72 19.18 -7.89
C ILE A 220 10.99 18.84 -7.12
N LYS A 221 10.97 19.00 -5.79
CA LYS A 221 12.11 18.72 -4.91
C LYS A 221 12.24 17.25 -4.54
N SER A 222 11.13 16.63 -4.17
CA SER A 222 11.09 15.24 -3.71
C SER A 222 9.70 14.65 -3.86
N GLY A 223 9.63 13.33 -3.94
CA GLY A 223 8.36 12.58 -3.97
C GLY A 223 8.46 11.28 -3.18
N HIS A 224 7.50 11.05 -2.29
CA HIS A 224 7.39 9.80 -1.53
C HIS A 224 6.12 9.06 -1.91
N THR A 225 6.25 7.77 -2.15
CA THR A 225 5.10 6.90 -2.47
C THR A 225 4.43 6.45 -1.19
N LYS A 226 3.11 6.56 -1.17
CA LYS A 226 2.23 5.98 -0.14
C LYS A 226 1.27 5.03 -0.82
N MET A 227 0.97 3.90 -0.19
CA MET A 227 0.01 2.96 -0.76
C MET A 227 -0.79 2.30 0.36
N ILE A 228 -2.09 2.16 0.13
CA ILE A 228 -3.00 1.34 0.94
C ILE A 228 -3.39 0.15 0.09
N VAL A 229 -3.25 -1.06 0.63
CA VAL A 229 -3.56 -2.29 -0.08
C VAL A 229 -4.52 -3.12 0.75
N LEU A 230 -5.67 -3.44 0.16
CA LEU A 230 -6.60 -4.42 0.70
C LEU A 230 -6.43 -5.72 -0.11
N THR A 231 -5.93 -6.76 0.52
CA THR A 231 -5.61 -8.03 -0.13
C THR A 231 -6.45 -9.16 0.45
N LEU A 232 -6.88 -10.06 -0.39
CA LEU A 232 -7.47 -11.35 -0.04
C LEU A 232 -6.51 -12.45 -0.46
N TYR A 233 -5.98 -13.20 0.51
CA TYR A 233 -5.17 -14.39 0.22
C TYR A 233 -6.03 -15.63 0.36
N PHE A 234 -5.75 -16.59 -0.52
CA PHE A 234 -6.38 -17.91 -0.58
C PHE A 234 -5.29 -18.97 -0.40
N GLU A 235 -5.39 -19.74 0.69
CA GLU A 235 -4.44 -20.76 1.10
C GLU A 235 -5.11 -22.15 1.22
#